data_40a10fa3608ad6ecfe825b7d390c2668
#
_entry.id   40a10fa3608ad6ecfe825b7d390c2668
#
_cell.length_a   1.000
_cell.length_b   1.000
_cell.length_c   1.000
_cell.angle_alpha   90.00
_cell.angle_beta   90.00
_cell.angle_gamma   90.00
#
_symmetry.space_group_name_H-M   'P 1'
#
loop_
_entity.id
_entity.type
_entity.pdbx_description
1 polymer ?
#
loop_
_entity_poly.entity_id
_entity_poly.type
_entity_poly.pdbx_seq_one_letter_code
_entity_poly.pdbx_strand_id
1 'polypeptide(L)'
;MEENVRFDLSDITGGLKYNAIPRNAEAVIGIEKEDKAAVDAVIERFSGIFADEYRVNDPGITLEAVPQETADHILDEASSRRVLDYIDFTETGIIRRDQDYPQFVESSVSLGTISIKNDSAEIWIMTRSSKESQHRAMFQRIISLTKAYDGIYEVMSDCPAWEFDSESQLKKKFEDVFRELYGKDPSFMILHAGLEPCEFAVKVDRKLDMISLGPDIRDLHAPGEYVVISSTQRVWECFKRLIESL
;
A
#
# COMPACT_ATOMS: atom_id res chain seq x y z
N MET A 1 -25.52 16.29 5.28
CA MET A 1 -25.54 17.72 5.66
C MET A 1 -24.09 18.11 5.84
N GLU A 2 -23.59 18.96 4.97
CA GLU A 2 -22.26 19.54 5.12
C GLU A 2 -22.32 20.54 6.30
N GLU A 3 -21.64 20.23 7.38
CA GLU A 3 -21.40 21.20 8.42
C GLU A 3 -20.36 22.16 7.84
N ASN A 4 -20.76 23.40 7.52
CA ASN A 4 -19.87 24.45 7.02
C ASN A 4 -18.96 24.96 8.16
N VAL A 5 -18.05 24.12 8.61
CA VAL A 5 -16.97 24.57 9.50
C VAL A 5 -15.86 25.12 8.63
N ARG A 6 -15.49 26.39 8.84
CA ARG A 6 -14.31 26.96 8.22
C ARG A 6 -13.10 26.60 9.07
N PHE A 7 -12.08 26.15 8.39
CA PHE A 7 -10.78 25.88 9.02
C PHE A 7 -9.65 26.25 8.07
N ASP A 8 -8.51 26.55 8.64
CA ASP A 8 -7.27 26.78 7.93
C ASP A 8 -6.32 25.64 8.24
N LEU A 9 -5.76 25.00 7.22
CA LEU A 9 -4.77 23.94 7.40
C LEU A 9 -3.42 24.54 7.78
N SER A 10 -2.82 24.05 8.84
CA SER A 10 -1.46 24.42 9.26
C SER A 10 -0.47 23.32 8.88
N ASP A 11 -0.72 22.10 9.27
CA ASP A 11 0.15 20.96 9.00
C ASP A 11 -0.66 19.68 8.77
N ILE A 12 -0.05 18.74 8.06
CA ILE A 12 -0.55 17.38 7.92
C ILE A 12 0.61 16.42 7.83
N THR A 13 0.59 15.38 8.65
CA THR A 13 1.56 14.29 8.64
C THR A 13 0.84 12.96 8.72
N GLY A 14 1.39 11.94 8.08
CA GLY A 14 0.83 10.60 8.16
C GLY A 14 1.77 9.54 7.62
N GLY A 15 1.63 8.33 8.16
CA GLY A 15 2.43 7.17 7.78
C GLY A 15 3.88 7.23 8.25
N LEU A 16 4.52 6.07 8.29
CA LEU A 16 5.92 5.92 8.70
C LEU A 16 6.84 5.45 7.57
N LYS A 17 6.28 4.72 6.61
CA LYS A 17 7.02 4.15 5.47
C LYS A 17 6.16 4.23 4.22
N TYR A 18 6.80 4.59 3.11
CA TYR A 18 6.13 4.71 1.80
C TYR A 18 5.51 3.40 1.30
N ASN A 19 6.02 2.25 1.72
CA ASN A 19 5.60 0.91 1.28
C ASN A 19 4.70 0.18 2.29
N ALA A 20 4.20 0.86 3.31
CA ALA A 20 3.31 0.32 4.31
C ALA A 20 1.99 1.10 4.36
N ILE A 21 0.91 0.44 4.76
CA ILE A 21 -0.36 1.10 5.04
C ILE A 21 -0.15 2.03 6.24
N PRO A 22 -0.51 3.32 6.15
CA PRO A 22 -0.40 4.26 7.26
C PRO A 22 -1.17 3.77 8.49
N ARG A 23 -0.52 3.84 9.65
CA ARG A 23 -1.14 3.47 10.93
C ARG A 23 -1.72 4.67 11.66
N ASN A 24 -1.24 5.86 11.34
CA ASN A 24 -1.64 7.12 11.96
C ASN A 24 -1.53 8.25 10.96
N ALA A 25 -2.36 9.25 11.17
CA ALA A 25 -2.24 10.55 10.53
C ALA A 25 -2.63 11.63 11.55
N GLU A 26 -2.07 12.80 11.38
CA GLU A 26 -2.33 13.97 12.20
C GLU A 26 -2.46 15.19 11.28
N ALA A 27 -3.44 16.04 11.58
CA ALA A 27 -3.56 17.34 10.93
C ALA A 27 -3.72 18.44 11.98
N VAL A 28 -3.03 19.55 11.79
CA VAL A 28 -3.19 20.75 12.61
C VAL A 28 -4.04 21.75 11.84
N ILE A 29 -5.16 22.13 12.42
CA ILE A 29 -6.10 23.09 11.80
C ILE A 29 -6.35 24.28 12.73
N GLY A 30 -6.41 25.46 12.16
CA GLY A 30 -6.92 26.68 12.83
C GLY A 30 -8.42 26.79 12.62
N ILE A 31 -9.15 27.08 13.70
CA ILE A 31 -10.61 27.33 13.67
C ILE A 31 -10.96 28.54 14.49
N GLU A 32 -12.08 29.17 14.18
CA GLU A 32 -12.67 30.17 15.07
C GLU A 32 -13.21 29.51 16.34
N LYS A 33 -13.18 30.22 17.47
CA LYS A 33 -13.63 29.66 18.75
C LYS A 33 -15.09 29.21 18.74
N GLU A 34 -15.91 29.92 17.98
CA GLU A 34 -17.33 29.66 17.79
C GLU A 34 -17.58 28.32 17.09
N ASP A 35 -16.66 27.86 16.23
CA ASP A 35 -16.77 26.64 15.45
C ASP A 35 -16.33 25.39 16.23
N LYS A 36 -15.75 25.55 17.42
CA LYS A 36 -15.26 24.41 18.22
C LYS A 36 -16.30 23.31 18.42
N ALA A 37 -17.53 23.70 18.79
CA ALA A 37 -18.59 22.71 19.02
C ALA A 37 -18.98 21.94 17.76
N ALA A 38 -18.92 22.58 16.59
CA ALA A 38 -19.19 21.94 15.31
C ALA A 38 -18.05 20.96 14.95
N VAL A 39 -16.79 21.34 15.19
CA VAL A 39 -15.64 20.43 15.00
C VAL A 39 -15.75 19.22 15.93
N ASP A 40 -16.03 19.43 17.22
CA ASP A 40 -16.21 18.33 18.18
C ASP A 40 -17.31 17.35 17.71
N ALA A 41 -18.43 17.87 17.20
CA ALA A 41 -19.52 17.04 16.64
C ALA A 41 -19.08 16.24 15.38
N VAL A 42 -18.27 16.84 14.51
CA VAL A 42 -17.69 16.13 13.34
C VAL A 42 -16.77 15.00 13.81
N ILE A 43 -15.88 15.26 14.76
CA ILE A 43 -14.98 14.25 15.32
C ILE A 43 -15.76 13.10 15.95
N GLU A 44 -16.77 13.38 16.79
CA GLU A 44 -17.63 12.35 17.40
C GLU A 44 -18.33 11.50 16.34
N ARG A 45 -18.91 12.14 15.31
CA ARG A 45 -19.58 11.46 14.21
C ARG A 45 -18.64 10.53 13.46
N PHE A 46 -17.46 11.01 13.04
CA PHE A 46 -16.49 10.18 12.32
C PHE A 46 -15.85 9.10 13.20
N SER A 47 -15.67 9.34 14.50
CA SER A 47 -15.26 8.28 15.43
C SER A 47 -16.26 7.13 15.44
N GLY A 48 -17.56 7.43 15.44
CA GLY A 48 -18.62 6.41 15.34
C GLY A 48 -18.61 5.66 13.99
N ILE A 49 -18.43 6.38 12.89
CA ILE A 49 -18.33 5.79 11.55
C ILE A 49 -17.13 4.83 11.46
N PHE A 50 -15.95 5.27 11.89
CA PHE A 50 -14.75 4.44 11.86
C PHE A 50 -14.86 3.22 12.77
N ALA A 51 -15.44 3.38 13.97
CA ALA A 51 -15.66 2.26 14.86
C ALA A 51 -16.58 1.18 14.27
N ASP A 52 -17.57 1.56 13.46
CA ASP A 52 -18.46 0.62 12.77
C ASP A 52 -17.81 0.02 11.53
N GLU A 53 -17.27 0.84 10.65
CA GLU A 53 -16.72 0.38 9.36
C GLU A 53 -15.47 -0.50 9.52
N TYR A 54 -14.61 -0.18 10.49
CA TYR A 54 -13.36 -0.90 10.74
C TYR A 54 -13.41 -1.91 11.89
N ARG A 55 -14.57 -2.18 12.47
CA ARG A 55 -14.76 -3.04 13.65
C ARG A 55 -14.12 -4.44 13.55
N VAL A 56 -13.91 -4.95 12.34
CA VAL A 56 -13.34 -6.29 12.10
C VAL A 56 -11.86 -6.21 11.75
N ASN A 57 -11.49 -5.29 10.87
CA ASN A 57 -10.14 -5.22 10.32
C ASN A 57 -9.19 -4.38 11.18
N ASP A 58 -9.73 -3.36 11.84
CA ASP A 58 -8.95 -2.45 12.70
C ASP A 58 -9.80 -1.93 13.88
N PRO A 59 -10.16 -2.81 14.83
CA PRO A 59 -11.06 -2.45 15.96
C PRO A 59 -10.42 -1.44 16.93
N GLY A 60 -9.14 -1.12 16.77
CA GLY A 60 -8.41 -0.16 17.60
C GLY A 60 -8.32 1.25 17.02
N ILE A 61 -9.01 1.54 15.90
CA ILE A 61 -8.96 2.87 15.29
C ILE A 61 -9.59 3.91 16.21
N THR A 62 -8.90 5.03 16.41
CA THR A 62 -9.36 6.17 17.21
C THR A 62 -9.24 7.46 16.39
N LEU A 63 -10.14 8.40 16.67
CA LEU A 63 -10.07 9.76 16.13
C LEU A 63 -10.28 10.73 17.30
N GLU A 64 -9.33 11.63 17.49
CA GLU A 64 -9.32 12.57 18.61
C GLU A 64 -8.95 13.97 18.14
N ALA A 65 -9.55 14.99 18.74
CA ALA A 65 -9.13 16.38 18.57
C ALA A 65 -8.45 16.86 19.85
N VAL A 66 -7.20 17.30 19.72
CA VAL A 66 -6.42 17.83 20.85
C VAL A 66 -6.23 19.33 20.65
N PRO A 67 -6.78 20.18 21.53
CA PRO A 67 -6.58 21.60 21.43
C PRO A 67 -5.11 22.01 21.57
N GLN A 68 -4.65 22.89 20.69
CA GLN A 68 -3.34 23.55 20.76
C GLN A 68 -3.53 25.07 20.89
N GLU A 69 -2.59 25.75 21.53
CA GLU A 69 -2.70 27.19 21.77
C GLU A 69 -2.31 28.01 20.53
N THR A 70 -1.36 27.53 19.74
CA THR A 70 -0.85 28.22 18.53
C THR A 70 -0.44 27.23 17.47
N ALA A 71 -0.58 27.64 16.21
CA ALA A 71 0.05 27.00 15.05
C ALA A 71 1.22 27.86 14.59
N ASP A 72 2.32 27.23 14.18
CA ASP A 72 3.53 27.95 13.76
C ASP A 72 3.31 28.70 12.43
N HIS A 73 2.45 28.19 11.58
CA HIS A 73 2.07 28.76 10.29
C HIS A 73 0.68 28.29 9.88
N ILE A 74 0.09 28.95 8.92
CA ILE A 74 -1.18 28.58 8.31
C ILE A 74 -1.01 28.67 6.80
N LEU A 75 -1.45 27.64 6.09
CA LEU A 75 -1.48 27.66 4.64
C LEU A 75 -2.61 28.60 4.16
N ASP A 76 -2.39 29.26 3.03
CA ASP A 76 -3.49 29.98 2.38
C ASP A 76 -4.58 28.99 1.91
N GLU A 77 -5.80 29.50 1.73
CA GLU A 77 -6.98 28.71 1.38
C GLU A 77 -6.76 27.90 0.09
N ALA A 78 -6.10 28.46 -0.92
CA ALA A 78 -5.87 27.77 -2.19
C ALA A 78 -4.87 26.61 -2.03
N SER A 79 -3.83 26.79 -1.24
CA SER A 79 -2.84 25.75 -0.93
C SER A 79 -3.44 24.64 -0.06
N SER A 80 -4.20 25.01 0.98
CA SER A 80 -4.96 24.06 1.80
C SER A 80 -5.89 23.20 0.94
N ARG A 81 -6.66 23.84 0.07
CA ARG A 81 -7.58 23.18 -0.83
C ARG A 81 -6.87 22.21 -1.77
N ARG A 82 -5.76 22.62 -2.37
CA ARG A 82 -4.99 21.75 -3.27
C ARG A 82 -4.48 20.49 -2.58
N VAL A 83 -3.96 20.59 -1.35
CA VAL A 83 -3.47 19.45 -0.59
C VAL A 83 -4.62 18.50 -0.24
N LEU A 84 -5.72 19.03 0.26
CA LEU A 84 -6.88 18.22 0.68
C LEU A 84 -7.56 17.54 -0.51
N ASP A 85 -7.82 18.28 -1.59
CA ASP A 85 -8.42 17.74 -2.80
C ASP A 85 -7.50 16.67 -3.43
N TYR A 86 -6.18 16.88 -3.42
CA TYR A 86 -5.24 15.88 -3.92
C TYR A 86 -5.31 14.57 -3.12
N ILE A 87 -5.42 14.65 -1.80
CA ILE A 87 -5.59 13.47 -0.93
C ILE A 87 -6.93 12.79 -1.23
N ASP A 88 -8.00 13.55 -1.28
CA ASP A 88 -9.37 13.06 -1.48
C ASP A 88 -9.53 12.38 -2.83
N PHE A 89 -8.97 12.94 -3.91
CA PHE A 89 -9.01 12.36 -5.25
C PHE A 89 -7.97 11.27 -5.51
N THR A 90 -7.01 11.08 -4.60
CA THR A 90 -6.06 9.96 -4.72
C THR A 90 -6.75 8.65 -4.36
N GLU A 91 -7.10 7.86 -5.39
CA GLU A 91 -7.66 6.53 -5.19
C GLU A 91 -6.67 5.65 -4.41
N THR A 92 -7.12 5.04 -3.30
CA THR A 92 -6.29 4.20 -2.43
C THR A 92 -6.98 2.88 -2.12
N GLY A 93 -6.19 1.87 -1.71
CA GLY A 93 -6.70 0.55 -1.38
C GLY A 93 -6.61 -0.45 -2.54
N ILE A 94 -7.51 -1.41 -2.53
CA ILE A 94 -7.59 -2.44 -3.58
C ILE A 94 -8.31 -1.85 -4.79
N ILE A 95 -7.59 -1.67 -5.88
CA ILE A 95 -8.16 -1.16 -7.13
C ILE A 95 -8.79 -2.30 -7.94
N ARG A 96 -8.16 -3.48 -7.92
CA ARG A 96 -8.64 -4.62 -8.67
C ARG A 96 -8.23 -5.94 -8.01
N ARG A 97 -9.13 -6.93 -8.13
CA ARG A 97 -8.84 -8.33 -7.77
C ARG A 97 -8.56 -9.13 -9.02
N ASP A 98 -7.77 -10.21 -8.87
CA ASP A 98 -7.48 -11.13 -9.97
C ASP A 98 -8.79 -11.74 -10.52
N GLN A 99 -8.88 -11.88 -11.84
CA GLN A 99 -10.11 -12.32 -12.50
C GLN A 99 -10.36 -13.82 -12.33
N ASP A 100 -9.28 -14.60 -12.34
CA ASP A 100 -9.34 -16.06 -12.23
C ASP A 100 -9.27 -16.51 -10.76
N TYR A 101 -8.67 -15.69 -9.91
CA TYR A 101 -8.46 -15.95 -8.48
C TYR A 101 -8.90 -14.75 -7.62
N PRO A 102 -10.21 -14.46 -7.49
CA PRO A 102 -10.72 -13.24 -6.85
C PRO A 102 -10.32 -13.04 -5.38
N GLN A 103 -9.83 -14.09 -4.71
CA GLN A 103 -9.27 -13.99 -3.36
C GLN A 103 -7.94 -13.22 -3.30
N PHE A 104 -7.22 -13.09 -4.43
CA PHE A 104 -5.97 -12.35 -4.53
C PHE A 104 -6.17 -10.93 -5.07
N VAL A 105 -5.33 -10.03 -4.63
CA VAL A 105 -5.30 -8.65 -5.12
C VAL A 105 -4.40 -8.59 -6.34
N GLU A 106 -4.96 -8.10 -7.46
CA GLU A 106 -4.22 -7.85 -8.69
C GLU A 106 -3.53 -6.49 -8.63
N SER A 107 -4.26 -5.45 -8.19
CA SER A 107 -3.78 -4.07 -8.22
C SER A 107 -4.18 -3.31 -6.97
N SER A 108 -3.29 -2.49 -6.45
CA SER A 108 -3.54 -1.62 -5.30
C SER A 108 -2.75 -0.32 -5.39
N VAL A 109 -3.25 0.70 -4.71
CA VAL A 109 -2.56 1.98 -4.49
C VAL A 109 -2.52 2.24 -2.99
N SER A 110 -1.40 2.71 -2.50
CA SER A 110 -1.23 3.15 -1.11
C SER A 110 -0.66 4.57 -1.09
N LEU A 111 -1.34 5.48 -0.40
CA LEU A 111 -0.76 6.72 0.06
C LEU A 111 0.03 6.38 1.31
N GLY A 112 1.33 6.18 1.17
CA GLY A 112 2.18 5.63 2.22
C GLY A 112 2.58 6.65 3.28
N THR A 113 2.98 7.85 2.86
CA THR A 113 3.29 8.95 3.78
C THR A 113 2.89 10.30 3.19
N ILE A 114 2.58 11.23 4.09
CA ILE A 114 2.41 12.64 3.78
C ILE A 114 3.11 13.49 4.83
N SER A 115 3.69 14.61 4.41
CA SER A 115 4.21 15.65 5.32
C SER A 115 4.28 16.99 4.61
N ILE A 116 4.06 18.08 5.36
CA ILE A 116 4.32 19.45 4.89
C ILE A 116 5.72 19.85 5.36
N LYS A 117 6.57 20.28 4.42
CA LYS A 117 7.93 20.74 4.67
C LYS A 117 8.28 21.88 3.74
N ASN A 118 8.87 22.94 4.27
CA ASN A 118 9.39 24.05 3.46
C ASN A 118 8.37 24.57 2.42
N ASP A 119 7.16 24.84 2.84
CA ASP A 119 6.05 25.35 2.01
C ASP A 119 5.59 24.40 0.89
N SER A 120 5.88 23.11 1.02
CA SER A 120 5.40 22.09 0.09
C SER A 120 4.88 20.84 0.80
N ALA A 121 3.85 20.22 0.23
CA ALA A 121 3.39 18.92 0.67
C ALA A 121 4.17 17.83 -0.09
N GLU A 122 4.85 16.96 0.65
CA GLU A 122 5.51 15.78 0.12
C GLU A 122 4.63 14.55 0.38
N ILE A 123 4.24 13.88 -0.70
CA ILE A 123 3.35 12.71 -0.64
C ILE A 123 4.01 11.54 -1.34
N TRP A 124 4.14 10.42 -0.63
CA TRP A 124 4.66 9.18 -1.20
C TRP A 124 3.52 8.23 -1.50
N ILE A 125 3.39 7.87 -2.77
CA ILE A 125 2.36 6.98 -3.26
C ILE A 125 3.03 5.76 -3.85
N MET A 126 2.53 4.58 -3.48
CA MET A 126 2.97 3.31 -4.05
C MET A 126 1.85 2.66 -4.83
N THR A 127 2.11 2.37 -6.11
CA THR A 127 1.26 1.54 -6.95
C THR A 127 1.82 0.14 -7.06
N ARG A 128 0.97 -0.85 -7.04
CA ARG A 128 1.36 -2.25 -7.23
C ARG A 128 0.37 -2.96 -8.13
N SER A 129 0.85 -3.75 -9.06
CA SER A 129 0.01 -4.62 -9.86
C SER A 129 0.79 -5.84 -10.34
N SER A 130 0.11 -6.98 -10.44
CA SER A 130 0.63 -8.15 -11.17
C SER A 130 0.42 -8.05 -12.68
N LYS A 131 -0.31 -7.03 -13.18
CA LYS A 131 -0.57 -6.76 -14.59
C LYS A 131 0.09 -5.46 -15.03
N GLU A 132 1.00 -5.53 -16.00
CA GLU A 132 1.75 -4.37 -16.48
C GLU A 132 0.84 -3.25 -17.00
N SER A 133 -0.21 -3.58 -17.76
CA SER A 133 -1.15 -2.59 -18.27
C SER A 133 -1.91 -1.84 -17.17
N GLN A 134 -2.27 -2.52 -16.08
CA GLN A 134 -2.93 -1.92 -14.94
C GLN A 134 -1.96 -1.06 -14.11
N HIS A 135 -0.74 -1.56 -13.92
CA HIS A 135 0.33 -0.79 -13.25
C HIS A 135 0.55 0.56 -13.95
N ARG A 136 0.73 0.53 -15.26
CA ARG A 136 0.90 1.75 -16.06
C ARG A 136 -0.32 2.67 -16.03
N ALA A 137 -1.53 2.13 -16.04
CA ALA A 137 -2.75 2.93 -15.97
C ALA A 137 -2.88 3.67 -14.64
N MET A 138 -2.62 3.00 -13.51
CA MET A 138 -2.64 3.61 -12.18
C MET A 138 -1.57 4.70 -12.05
N PHE A 139 -0.35 4.38 -12.48
CA PHE A 139 0.76 5.32 -12.47
C PHE A 139 0.43 6.58 -13.28
N GLN A 140 -0.12 6.41 -14.48
CA GLN A 140 -0.51 7.54 -15.33
C GLN A 140 -1.63 8.39 -14.72
N ARG A 141 -2.57 7.80 -13.98
CA ARG A 141 -3.61 8.54 -13.26
C ARG A 141 -2.99 9.43 -12.18
N ILE A 142 -2.05 8.89 -11.38
CA ILE A 142 -1.36 9.66 -10.34
C ILE A 142 -0.58 10.82 -10.96
N ILE A 143 0.15 10.60 -12.05
CA ILE A 143 0.85 11.66 -12.76
C ILE A 143 -0.13 12.75 -13.23
N SER A 144 -1.26 12.35 -13.81
CA SER A 144 -2.26 13.29 -14.31
C SER A 144 -2.89 14.08 -13.18
N LEU A 145 -3.19 13.44 -12.05
CA LEU A 145 -3.70 14.10 -10.85
C LEU A 145 -2.67 15.10 -10.32
N THR A 146 -1.42 14.68 -10.15
CA THR A 146 -0.33 15.54 -9.67
C THR A 146 -0.20 16.81 -10.53
N LYS A 147 -0.24 16.65 -11.85
CA LYS A 147 -0.18 17.80 -12.76
C LYS A 147 -1.41 18.70 -12.68
N ALA A 148 -2.60 18.13 -12.45
CA ALA A 148 -3.84 18.91 -12.33
C ALA A 148 -3.85 19.79 -11.08
N TYR A 149 -3.07 19.44 -10.06
CA TYR A 149 -2.88 20.23 -8.84
C TYR A 149 -1.54 20.97 -8.79
N ASP A 150 -0.93 21.23 -9.94
CA ASP A 150 0.35 21.94 -10.09
C ASP A 150 1.52 21.28 -9.32
N GLY A 151 1.41 19.98 -9.06
CA GLY A 151 2.44 19.21 -8.37
C GLY A 151 3.57 18.77 -9.28
N ILE A 152 4.71 18.47 -8.66
CA ILE A 152 5.87 17.85 -9.30
C ILE A 152 5.94 16.41 -8.82
N TYR A 153 6.29 15.47 -9.70
CA TYR A 153 6.48 14.08 -9.33
C TYR A 153 7.87 13.58 -9.67
N GLU A 154 8.34 12.67 -8.87
CA GLU A 154 9.56 11.89 -9.10
C GLU A 154 9.25 10.40 -8.96
N VAL A 155 9.86 9.58 -9.81
CA VAL A 155 9.70 8.12 -9.77
C VAL A 155 10.91 7.54 -9.08
N MET A 156 10.75 7.12 -7.84
CA MET A 156 11.83 6.57 -7.03
C MET A 156 12.14 5.11 -7.37
N SER A 157 11.14 4.36 -7.79
CA SER A 157 11.27 2.96 -8.18
C SER A 157 10.13 2.59 -9.12
N ASP A 158 10.46 1.89 -10.20
CA ASP A 158 9.50 1.30 -11.13
C ASP A 158 9.73 -0.22 -11.11
N CYS A 159 8.95 -0.93 -10.30
CA CYS A 159 9.01 -2.38 -10.22
C CYS A 159 8.03 -2.97 -11.24
N PRO A 160 8.52 -3.64 -12.28
CA PRO A 160 7.66 -4.18 -13.32
C PRO A 160 6.73 -5.27 -12.80
N ALA A 161 5.61 -5.47 -13.47
CA ALA A 161 4.68 -6.54 -13.14
C ALA A 161 5.26 -7.92 -13.46
N TRP A 162 4.96 -8.89 -12.61
CA TRP A 162 5.20 -10.31 -12.87
C TRP A 162 3.86 -11.05 -12.87
N GLU A 163 3.38 -11.34 -14.06
CA GLU A 163 2.10 -12.01 -14.22
C GLU A 163 2.17 -13.50 -13.87
N PHE A 164 1.15 -13.98 -13.16
CA PHE A 164 0.99 -15.40 -12.89
C PHE A 164 0.79 -16.18 -14.19
N ASP A 165 1.55 -17.27 -14.36
CA ASP A 165 1.42 -18.20 -15.48
C ASP A 165 0.80 -19.52 -14.98
N SER A 166 -0.48 -19.76 -15.30
CA SER A 166 -1.17 -21.00 -14.96
C SER A 166 -0.55 -22.23 -15.62
N GLU A 167 0.13 -22.06 -16.77
CA GLU A 167 0.74 -23.14 -17.56
C GLU A 167 2.21 -23.39 -17.22
N SER A 168 2.75 -22.74 -16.19
CA SER A 168 4.13 -22.89 -15.74
C SER A 168 4.50 -24.38 -15.54
N GLN A 169 5.49 -24.84 -16.27
CA GLN A 169 6.01 -26.21 -16.16
C GLN A 169 6.88 -26.33 -14.89
N LEU A 170 7.59 -25.25 -14.54
CA LEU A 170 8.39 -25.18 -13.33
C LEU A 170 7.51 -25.30 -12.09
N LYS A 171 6.34 -24.61 -12.08
CA LYS A 171 5.34 -24.74 -11.02
C LYS A 171 4.85 -26.20 -10.88
N LYS A 172 4.48 -26.84 -11.99
CA LYS A 172 4.01 -28.24 -11.99
C LYS A 172 5.08 -29.18 -11.42
N LYS A 173 6.34 -29.02 -11.85
CA LYS A 173 7.46 -29.79 -11.30
C LYS A 173 7.68 -29.55 -9.81
N PHE A 174 7.57 -28.30 -9.39
CA PHE A 174 7.66 -27.98 -7.96
C PHE A 174 6.55 -28.65 -7.15
N GLU A 175 5.32 -28.66 -7.64
CA GLU A 175 4.19 -29.38 -7.01
C GLU A 175 4.49 -30.86 -6.83
N ASP A 176 5.02 -31.52 -7.87
CA ASP A 176 5.35 -32.92 -7.83
C ASP A 176 6.46 -33.24 -6.81
N VAL A 177 7.55 -32.46 -6.84
CA VAL A 177 8.66 -32.57 -5.89
C VAL A 177 8.19 -32.31 -4.47
N PHE A 178 7.38 -31.31 -4.24
CA PHE A 178 6.86 -30.98 -2.91
C PHE A 178 5.96 -32.11 -2.37
N ARG A 179 5.10 -32.65 -3.22
CA ARG A 179 4.23 -33.78 -2.87
C ARG A 179 5.04 -35.04 -2.56
N GLU A 180 6.11 -35.33 -3.32
CA GLU A 180 7.03 -36.43 -3.05
C GLU A 180 7.71 -36.31 -1.68
N LEU A 181 8.20 -35.11 -1.35
CA LEU A 181 8.95 -34.87 -0.10
C LEU A 181 8.04 -34.81 1.13
N TYR A 182 6.84 -34.22 1.01
CA TYR A 182 6.03 -33.87 2.17
C TYR A 182 4.65 -34.51 2.20
N GLY A 183 4.26 -35.29 1.19
CA GLY A 183 2.98 -36.01 1.14
C GLY A 183 1.74 -35.13 1.06
N LYS A 184 1.91 -33.86 0.69
CA LYS A 184 0.82 -32.86 0.57
C LYS A 184 1.12 -31.85 -0.53
N ASP A 185 0.08 -31.17 -1.01
CA ASP A 185 0.25 -30.12 -1.99
C ASP A 185 0.84 -28.84 -1.37
N PRO A 186 1.69 -28.10 -2.12
CA PRO A 186 2.14 -26.78 -1.70
C PRO A 186 1.01 -25.75 -1.77
N SER A 187 1.09 -24.70 -0.97
CA SER A 187 0.23 -23.53 -1.10
C SER A 187 0.91 -22.50 -1.98
N PHE A 188 0.18 -21.98 -2.97
CA PHE A 188 0.63 -20.89 -3.82
C PHE A 188 -0.10 -19.62 -3.48
N MET A 189 0.61 -18.50 -3.63
CA MET A 189 0.06 -17.17 -3.52
C MET A 189 0.38 -16.39 -4.78
N ILE A 190 -0.57 -15.60 -5.25
CA ILE A 190 -0.34 -14.56 -6.26
C ILE A 190 -0.13 -13.27 -5.48
N LEU A 191 1.03 -12.67 -5.61
CA LEU A 191 1.38 -11.43 -4.94
C LEU A 191 1.61 -10.33 -5.97
N HIS A 192 1.00 -9.17 -5.75
CA HIS A 192 1.26 -7.95 -6.50
C HIS A 192 2.39 -7.13 -5.82
N ALA A 193 3.41 -7.81 -5.31
CA ALA A 193 4.56 -7.21 -4.64
C ALA A 193 5.76 -7.17 -5.59
N GLY A 194 6.65 -6.22 -5.36
CA GLY A 194 7.95 -6.20 -6.03
C GLY A 194 8.80 -7.37 -5.51
N LEU A 195 8.96 -8.38 -6.34
CA LEU A 195 9.83 -9.52 -6.10
C LEU A 195 10.93 -9.53 -7.16
N GLU A 196 12.09 -10.08 -6.83
CA GLU A 196 13.23 -10.15 -7.73
C GLU A 196 12.91 -10.74 -9.12
N PRO A 197 12.03 -11.75 -9.26
CA PRO A 197 11.61 -12.25 -10.57
C PRO A 197 11.00 -11.20 -11.50
N CYS A 198 10.39 -10.14 -10.98
CA CYS A 198 9.85 -9.05 -11.79
C CYS A 198 10.92 -8.42 -12.70
N GLU A 199 12.12 -8.23 -12.17
CA GLU A 199 13.26 -7.66 -12.90
C GLU A 199 13.72 -8.58 -14.04
N PHE A 200 13.72 -9.88 -13.81
CA PHE A 200 14.06 -10.86 -14.85
C PHE A 200 13.02 -10.91 -15.96
N ALA A 201 11.74 -10.77 -15.62
CA ALA A 201 10.64 -10.77 -16.58
C ALA A 201 10.78 -9.69 -17.66
N VAL A 202 11.39 -8.54 -17.31
CA VAL A 202 11.55 -7.40 -18.21
C VAL A 202 12.93 -7.35 -18.87
N LYS A 203 13.98 -7.73 -18.13
CA LYS A 203 15.38 -7.59 -18.60
C LYS A 203 15.83 -8.73 -19.51
N VAL A 204 15.14 -9.86 -19.48
CA VAL A 204 15.47 -11.01 -20.32
C VAL A 204 14.57 -11.02 -21.56
N ASP A 205 15.17 -10.95 -22.74
CA ASP A 205 14.45 -10.90 -24.03
C ASP A 205 13.89 -12.27 -24.44
N ARG A 206 13.22 -12.93 -23.53
CA ARG A 206 12.43 -14.16 -23.76
C ARG A 206 11.49 -14.40 -22.57
N LYS A 207 10.37 -15.11 -22.82
CA LYS A 207 9.51 -15.58 -21.72
C LYS A 207 10.30 -16.55 -20.84
N LEU A 208 10.36 -16.22 -19.55
CA LEU A 208 10.91 -17.08 -18.50
C LEU A 208 9.78 -17.77 -17.76
N ASP A 209 9.98 -19.05 -17.44
CA ASP A 209 9.13 -19.76 -16.52
C ASP A 209 9.74 -19.63 -15.11
N MET A 210 9.02 -18.98 -14.20
CA MET A 210 9.56 -18.53 -12.92
C MET A 210 8.62 -18.84 -11.78
N ILE A 211 9.19 -19.25 -10.64
CA ILE A 211 8.51 -19.34 -9.34
C ILE A 211 9.38 -18.68 -8.28
N SER A 212 8.76 -18.16 -7.24
CA SER A 212 9.46 -17.64 -6.06
C SER A 212 9.25 -18.60 -4.89
N LEU A 213 10.31 -18.91 -4.18
CA LEU A 213 10.33 -19.78 -3.01
C LEU A 213 10.95 -19.05 -1.84
N GLY A 214 10.45 -19.27 -0.65
CA GLY A 214 11.05 -18.70 0.55
C GLY A 214 10.67 -19.44 1.83
N PRO A 215 11.44 -19.27 2.90
CA PRO A 215 11.10 -19.79 4.21
C PRO A 215 9.90 -19.04 4.83
N ASP A 216 9.36 -19.61 5.91
CA ASP A 216 8.33 -18.95 6.70
C ASP A 216 8.94 -17.74 7.43
N ILE A 217 8.53 -16.54 7.07
CA ILE A 217 8.88 -15.29 7.73
C ILE A 217 7.65 -14.77 8.45
N ARG A 218 7.84 -14.23 9.64
CA ARG A 218 6.79 -13.62 10.46
C ARG A 218 7.12 -12.17 10.72
N ASP A 219 6.08 -11.37 10.88
CA ASP A 219 6.16 -9.93 11.16
C ASP A 219 7.06 -9.17 10.17
N LEU A 220 6.96 -9.54 8.89
CA LEU A 220 7.74 -8.96 7.80
C LEU A 220 7.66 -7.43 7.80
N HIS A 221 8.81 -6.76 7.74
CA HIS A 221 8.95 -5.30 7.80
C HIS A 221 8.52 -4.64 9.12
N ALA A 222 8.33 -5.41 10.17
CA ALA A 222 7.95 -4.91 11.49
C ALA A 222 9.04 -5.19 12.56
N PRO A 223 9.04 -4.45 13.68
CA PRO A 223 9.88 -4.83 14.83
C PRO A 223 9.53 -6.24 15.32
N GLY A 224 10.55 -7.08 15.47
CA GLY A 224 10.34 -8.48 15.84
C GLY A 224 10.27 -9.45 14.66
N GLU A 225 10.53 -9.00 13.43
CA GLU A 225 10.66 -9.86 12.25
C GLU A 225 11.59 -11.05 12.52
N TYR A 226 11.14 -12.26 12.18
CA TYR A 226 11.94 -13.47 12.32
C TYR A 226 11.66 -14.50 11.23
N VAL A 227 12.65 -15.36 10.96
CA VAL A 227 12.54 -16.51 10.08
C VAL A 227 12.47 -17.81 10.88
N VAL A 228 11.63 -18.72 10.45
CA VAL A 228 11.54 -20.06 11.05
C VAL A 228 12.66 -20.95 10.48
N ILE A 229 13.71 -21.23 11.26
CA ILE A 229 14.91 -21.95 10.83
C ILE A 229 14.57 -23.29 10.19
N SER A 230 13.65 -24.05 10.77
CA SER A 230 13.24 -25.35 10.21
C SER A 230 12.57 -25.24 8.83
N SER A 231 11.93 -24.11 8.52
CA SER A 231 11.37 -23.87 7.20
C SER A 231 12.45 -23.58 6.15
N THR A 232 13.53 -22.92 6.54
CA THR A 232 14.69 -22.70 5.67
C THR A 232 15.30 -24.00 5.20
N GLN A 233 15.45 -24.95 6.12
CA GLN A 233 15.93 -26.30 5.76
C GLN A 233 14.99 -27.00 4.77
N ARG A 234 13.67 -26.97 5.02
CA ARG A 234 12.67 -27.56 4.10
C ARG A 234 12.73 -26.95 2.71
N VAL A 235 12.81 -25.63 2.63
CA VAL A 235 12.92 -24.92 1.33
C VAL A 235 14.19 -25.33 0.60
N TRP A 236 15.32 -25.42 1.32
CA TRP A 236 16.58 -25.85 0.74
C TRP A 236 16.54 -27.30 0.19
N GLU A 237 15.96 -28.21 0.91
CA GLU A 237 15.78 -29.61 0.46
C GLU A 237 14.88 -29.67 -0.78
N CYS A 238 13.76 -28.95 -0.76
CA CYS A 238 12.86 -28.86 -1.90
C CYS A 238 13.54 -28.22 -3.13
N PHE A 239 14.31 -27.15 -2.94
CA PHE A 239 15.05 -26.50 -4.01
C PHE A 239 16.09 -27.43 -4.65
N LYS A 240 16.90 -28.13 -3.86
CA LYS A 240 17.85 -29.14 -4.38
C LYS A 240 17.14 -30.18 -5.22
N ARG A 241 16.08 -30.75 -4.67
CA ARG A 241 15.34 -31.81 -5.36
C ARG A 241 14.68 -31.31 -6.65
N LEU A 242 14.18 -30.08 -6.64
CA LEU A 242 13.67 -29.44 -7.85
C LEU A 242 14.74 -29.32 -8.93
N ILE A 243 15.93 -28.80 -8.60
CA ILE A 243 17.05 -28.67 -9.56
C ILE A 243 17.48 -30.04 -10.10
N GLU A 244 17.55 -31.08 -9.28
CA GLU A 244 17.87 -32.44 -9.73
C GLU A 244 16.81 -33.06 -10.66
N SER A 245 15.58 -32.52 -10.65
CA SER A 245 14.46 -32.98 -11.48
C SER A 245 14.34 -32.26 -12.82
N LEU A 246 15.05 -31.14 -13.00
CA LEU A 246 15.06 -30.37 -14.26
C LEU A 246 15.94 -31.00 -15.31
#